data_bc81c8b2c6ba1880a191a86a0f04e324
#
_entry.id   bc81c8b2c6ba1880a191a86a0f04e324
#
_cell.length_a   1.000
_cell.length_b   1.000
_cell.length_c   1.000
_cell.angle_alpha   90.00
_cell.angle_beta   90.00
_cell.angle_gamma   90.00
#
_symmetry.space_group_name_H-M   'P 1'
#
loop_
_entity.id
_entity.type
_entity.pdbx_description
1 polymer ?
#
loop_
_entity_poly.entity_id
_entity_poly.type
_entity_poly.pdbx_seq_one_letter_code
_entity_poly.pdbx_strand_id
1 'polypeptide(L)'
;GEPGKISKGQAKKDAAKAAKKAAKAANKSNDGGGKKPTSGSFEIDLKDAEEGKVCTRFPPEPSGYLHIGHAKAALLNHYFARRYKGTLILRFDDTNPAKEKQDFVDNILKDCATLGLDYDKLTYTSDSFPQILKLGDTMMKEGKLYVDTTPVDKMREERMSKTESACRTQSVEENMKLWEEMKKGSAVGVECCVRIKINMQSDNGCMRDPVCFRCNIETPHHRTGDKYKVYPTYDFACPFVDAIEGVTHALRTSEYKDREEQYQFIQKAQGQREVNLWDYSRMNFTYTTLSKRKLQWFVDNKHAADWTDPRFPTVQGVVRRGMRIEALKEF
;
A
#
# COMPACT_ATOMS: atom_id res chain seq x y z
N GLY A 1 23.88 1.64 -42.19
CA GLY A 1 24.05 2.29 -40.90
C GLY A 1 24.77 1.34 -39.94
N GLU A 2 25.89 1.75 -39.38
CA GLU A 2 26.67 0.95 -38.42
C GLU A 2 25.92 0.72 -37.09
N PRO A 3 26.13 -0.43 -36.41
CA PRO A 3 25.46 -0.72 -35.15
C PRO A 3 26.02 0.14 -34.02
N GLY A 4 25.12 0.82 -33.31
CA GLY A 4 25.44 1.79 -32.26
C GLY A 4 26.25 1.19 -31.10
N LYS A 5 27.32 1.88 -30.73
CA LYS A 5 28.22 1.55 -29.59
C LYS A 5 27.44 1.69 -28.27
N ILE A 6 27.29 0.59 -27.54
CA ILE A 6 26.72 0.56 -26.17
C ILE A 6 27.66 1.38 -25.26
N SER A 7 27.10 2.31 -24.50
CA SER A 7 27.86 3.16 -23.59
C SER A 7 28.50 2.33 -22.45
N LYS A 8 29.74 2.73 -22.04
CA LYS A 8 30.47 2.05 -20.94
C LYS A 8 29.64 1.92 -19.64
N GLY A 9 28.70 2.81 -19.41
CA GLY A 9 27.79 2.77 -18.27
C GLY A 9 26.72 1.67 -18.36
N GLN A 10 26.23 1.40 -19.57
CA GLN A 10 25.25 0.32 -19.82
C GLN A 10 25.90 -1.06 -19.69
N ALA A 11 27.10 -1.23 -20.25
CA ALA A 11 27.86 -2.47 -20.14
C ALA A 11 28.20 -2.83 -18.67
N LYS A 12 28.50 -1.82 -17.82
CA LYS A 12 28.76 -2.03 -16.38
C LYS A 12 27.50 -2.44 -15.61
N LYS A 13 26.33 -1.90 -15.97
CA LYS A 13 25.03 -2.29 -15.36
C LYS A 13 24.62 -3.71 -15.76
N ASP A 14 24.85 -4.10 -17.01
CA ASP A 14 24.52 -5.42 -17.51
C ASP A 14 25.45 -6.50 -16.93
N ALA A 15 26.75 -6.20 -16.78
CA ALA A 15 27.71 -7.07 -16.09
C ALA A 15 27.37 -7.26 -14.59
N ALA A 16 26.97 -6.20 -13.88
CA ALA A 16 26.55 -6.30 -12.48
C ALA A 16 25.25 -7.11 -12.31
N LYS A 17 24.33 -7.01 -13.27
CA LYS A 17 23.08 -7.78 -13.29
C LYS A 17 23.32 -9.27 -13.60
N ALA A 18 24.28 -9.57 -14.48
CA ALA A 18 24.71 -10.92 -14.79
C ALA A 18 25.42 -11.59 -13.59
N ALA A 19 26.31 -10.86 -12.90
CA ALA A 19 26.99 -11.34 -11.69
C ALA A 19 26.01 -11.63 -10.54
N LYS A 20 25.01 -10.76 -10.32
CA LYS A 20 23.94 -11.01 -9.34
C LYS A 20 23.07 -12.22 -9.69
N LYS A 21 22.84 -12.48 -10.99
CA LYS A 21 22.07 -13.64 -11.46
C LYS A 21 22.86 -14.93 -11.29
N ALA A 22 24.17 -14.90 -11.53
CA ALA A 22 25.07 -16.04 -11.32
C ALA A 22 25.25 -16.39 -9.83
N ALA A 23 25.42 -15.39 -8.95
CA ALA A 23 25.47 -15.60 -7.50
C ALA A 23 24.15 -16.18 -6.92
N LYS A 24 23.00 -15.78 -7.49
CA LYS A 24 21.69 -16.33 -7.08
C LYS A 24 21.45 -17.75 -7.60
N ALA A 25 22.09 -18.16 -8.70
CA ALA A 25 22.08 -19.50 -9.21
C ALA A 25 22.99 -20.46 -8.41
N ALA A 26 24.16 -19.97 -7.99
CA ALA A 26 25.11 -20.75 -7.17
C ALA A 26 24.59 -21.04 -5.75
N ASN A 27 23.80 -20.13 -5.16
CA ASN A 27 23.15 -20.35 -3.85
C ASN A 27 21.95 -21.30 -3.90
N LYS A 28 21.50 -21.74 -5.09
CA LYS A 28 20.36 -22.61 -5.27
C LYS A 28 20.73 -24.11 -5.29
N SER A 29 22.02 -24.44 -5.27
CA SER A 29 22.52 -25.80 -5.36
C SER A 29 22.89 -26.47 -4.03
N ASN A 30 22.60 -25.81 -2.88
CA ASN A 30 22.99 -26.33 -1.57
C ASN A 30 21.81 -26.33 -0.57
N ASP A 31 20.62 -26.78 -1.00
CA ASP A 31 19.58 -27.11 -0.04
C ASP A 31 19.01 -28.48 -0.34
N GLY A 32 19.28 -29.40 0.59
CA GLY A 32 19.00 -30.81 0.47
C GLY A 32 17.54 -31.13 0.73
N GLY A 33 16.95 -31.94 -0.14
CA GLY A 33 15.97 -32.95 0.20
C GLY A 33 14.62 -32.50 0.77
N GLY A 34 13.98 -31.47 0.23
CA GLY A 34 12.57 -31.17 0.48
C GLY A 34 11.66 -31.81 -0.57
N LYS A 35 10.72 -32.67 -0.17
CA LYS A 35 9.68 -33.23 -1.03
C LYS A 35 9.00 -32.11 -1.83
N LYS A 36 8.92 -32.24 -3.17
CA LYS A 36 8.09 -31.36 -4.00
C LYS A 36 6.66 -31.40 -3.46
N PRO A 37 6.01 -30.27 -3.23
CA PRO A 37 4.61 -30.26 -2.87
C PRO A 37 3.80 -30.83 -4.04
N THR A 38 3.17 -31.94 -3.82
CA THR A 38 2.10 -32.48 -4.66
C THR A 38 0.96 -31.47 -4.65
N SER A 39 0.33 -31.26 -5.80
CA SER A 39 -0.82 -30.39 -6.09
C SER A 39 -1.57 -29.86 -4.86
N GLY A 40 -1.52 -28.55 -4.69
CA GLY A 40 -2.14 -27.70 -3.72
C GLY A 40 -3.25 -28.21 -2.82
N SER A 41 -2.92 -28.72 -1.66
CA SER A 41 -3.80 -28.56 -0.53
C SER A 41 -3.47 -27.19 0.10
N PHE A 42 -4.42 -26.27 0.04
CA PHE A 42 -4.32 -24.94 0.67
C PHE A 42 -4.57 -25.06 2.20
N GLU A 43 -3.92 -25.97 2.87
CA GLU A 43 -3.90 -26.05 4.34
C GLU A 43 -2.81 -25.14 4.91
N ILE A 44 -2.89 -23.85 4.56
CA ILE A 44 -2.04 -22.83 5.18
C ILE A 44 -2.83 -22.28 6.35
N ASP A 45 -2.29 -22.45 7.55
CA ASP A 45 -2.82 -21.83 8.76
C ASP A 45 -2.20 -20.45 8.96
N LEU A 46 -3.02 -19.53 9.45
CA LEU A 46 -2.54 -18.24 9.91
C LEU A 46 -1.91 -18.41 11.30
N LYS A 47 -0.78 -17.74 11.54
CA LYS A 47 -0.12 -17.74 12.82
C LYS A 47 -1.04 -17.14 13.89
N ASP A 48 -1.15 -17.78 15.05
CA ASP A 48 -1.94 -17.32 16.20
C ASP A 48 -3.44 -17.08 15.86
N ALA A 49 -3.98 -17.79 14.87
CA ALA A 49 -5.37 -17.70 14.50
C ALA A 49 -6.27 -18.55 15.42
N GLU A 50 -7.30 -17.92 15.95
CA GLU A 50 -8.33 -18.57 16.76
C GLU A 50 -9.68 -18.51 16.04
N GLU A 51 -10.41 -19.63 16.03
CA GLU A 51 -11.75 -19.70 15.43
C GLU A 51 -12.69 -18.66 16.09
N GLY A 52 -13.45 -17.92 15.27
CA GLY A 52 -14.34 -16.86 15.69
C GLY A 52 -13.65 -15.52 16.02
N LYS A 53 -12.32 -15.47 16.13
CA LYS A 53 -11.59 -14.25 16.48
C LYS A 53 -10.81 -13.63 15.33
N VAL A 54 -10.60 -14.36 14.24
CA VAL A 54 -9.88 -13.84 13.07
C VAL A 54 -10.65 -12.69 12.45
N CYS A 55 -9.98 -11.56 12.27
CA CYS A 55 -10.48 -10.42 11.53
C CYS A 55 -9.46 -10.05 10.46
N THR A 56 -9.88 -10.16 9.19
CA THR A 56 -9.09 -9.74 8.04
C THR A 56 -9.70 -8.50 7.39
N ARG A 57 -8.97 -7.83 6.51
CA ARG A 57 -9.50 -6.69 5.74
C ARG A 57 -9.01 -6.71 4.30
N PHE A 58 -9.87 -6.33 3.40
CA PHE A 58 -9.53 -5.99 2.02
C PHE A 58 -9.58 -4.46 1.88
N PRO A 59 -8.41 -3.76 1.75
CA PRO A 59 -8.36 -2.30 1.75
C PRO A 59 -8.07 -1.73 0.34
N PRO A 60 -9.02 -1.76 -0.61
CA PRO A 60 -8.77 -1.19 -1.94
C PRO A 60 -8.69 0.35 -1.90
N GLU A 61 -7.72 0.93 -2.63
CA GLU A 61 -7.69 2.36 -2.95
C GLU A 61 -8.75 2.64 -4.03
N PRO A 62 -9.71 3.58 -3.81
CA PRO A 62 -10.74 3.90 -4.79
C PRO A 62 -10.23 4.80 -5.92
N SER A 63 -9.18 4.35 -6.61
CA SER A 63 -8.45 5.05 -7.67
C SER A 63 -8.50 4.33 -9.03
N GLY A 64 -9.46 3.44 -9.21
CA GLY A 64 -9.66 2.66 -10.43
C GLY A 64 -10.36 1.34 -10.16
N TYR A 65 -10.66 0.59 -11.21
CA TYR A 65 -11.32 -0.71 -11.14
C TYR A 65 -10.42 -1.79 -10.53
N LEU A 66 -11.03 -2.83 -9.95
CA LEU A 66 -10.28 -3.98 -9.48
C LEU A 66 -9.74 -4.78 -10.68
N HIS A 67 -8.47 -5.15 -10.61
CA HIS A 67 -7.89 -6.13 -11.52
C HIS A 67 -7.73 -7.48 -10.82
N ILE A 68 -7.42 -8.53 -11.58
CA ILE A 68 -7.28 -9.90 -11.08
C ILE A 68 -6.30 -10.03 -9.89
N GLY A 69 -5.28 -9.17 -9.80
CA GLY A 69 -4.39 -9.12 -8.62
C GLY A 69 -5.12 -8.65 -7.36
N HIS A 70 -6.06 -7.71 -7.48
CA HIS A 70 -6.93 -7.30 -6.37
C HIS A 70 -7.96 -8.39 -6.04
N ALA A 71 -8.49 -9.10 -7.05
CA ALA A 71 -9.39 -10.24 -6.84
C ALA A 71 -8.71 -11.32 -5.98
N LYS A 72 -7.45 -11.67 -6.26
CA LYS A 72 -6.66 -12.57 -5.40
C LYS A 72 -6.59 -12.08 -3.96
N ALA A 73 -6.26 -10.80 -3.75
CA ALA A 73 -6.19 -10.21 -2.42
C ALA A 73 -7.53 -10.30 -1.68
N ALA A 74 -8.61 -9.92 -2.36
CA ALA A 74 -9.97 -9.95 -1.81
C ALA A 74 -10.40 -11.38 -1.45
N LEU A 75 -10.22 -12.32 -2.36
CA LEU A 75 -10.58 -13.73 -2.16
C LEU A 75 -9.76 -14.40 -1.04
N LEU A 76 -8.46 -14.08 -0.89
CA LEU A 76 -7.64 -14.60 0.21
C LEU A 76 -8.12 -14.06 1.56
N ASN A 77 -8.41 -12.77 1.68
CA ASN A 77 -8.94 -12.19 2.91
C ASN A 77 -10.30 -12.80 3.27
N HIS A 78 -11.19 -12.96 2.28
CA HIS A 78 -12.48 -13.62 2.45
C HIS A 78 -12.32 -15.08 2.87
N TYR A 79 -11.45 -15.84 2.19
CA TYR A 79 -11.19 -17.23 2.51
C TYR A 79 -10.76 -17.43 3.96
N PHE A 80 -9.77 -16.68 4.43
CA PHE A 80 -9.31 -16.83 5.81
C PHE A 80 -10.35 -16.35 6.83
N ALA A 81 -11.07 -15.27 6.55
CA ALA A 81 -12.17 -14.85 7.42
C ALA A 81 -13.20 -15.99 7.57
N ARG A 82 -13.64 -16.61 6.48
CA ARG A 82 -14.67 -17.67 6.52
C ARG A 82 -14.12 -18.99 7.06
N ARG A 83 -12.88 -19.35 6.73
CA ARG A 83 -12.22 -20.57 7.27
C ARG A 83 -12.18 -20.57 8.79
N TYR A 84 -11.93 -19.43 9.41
CA TYR A 84 -11.86 -19.27 10.85
C TYR A 84 -13.17 -18.77 11.46
N LYS A 85 -14.29 -18.77 10.74
CA LYS A 85 -15.60 -18.22 11.18
C LYS A 85 -15.47 -16.81 11.77
N GLY A 86 -14.56 -16.03 11.20
CA GLY A 86 -14.19 -14.70 11.63
C GLY A 86 -14.87 -13.61 10.79
N THR A 87 -14.30 -12.41 10.83
CA THR A 87 -14.82 -11.18 10.22
C THR A 87 -13.98 -10.74 9.04
N LEU A 88 -14.65 -10.32 7.95
CA LEU A 88 -14.05 -9.60 6.82
C LEU A 88 -14.48 -8.14 6.82
N ILE A 89 -13.52 -7.24 6.84
CA ILE A 89 -13.76 -5.80 6.65
C ILE A 89 -13.42 -5.42 5.21
N LEU A 90 -14.37 -4.83 4.49
CA LEU A 90 -14.08 -4.08 3.26
C LEU A 90 -13.82 -2.64 3.67
N ARG A 91 -12.56 -2.18 3.59
CA ARG A 91 -12.17 -0.83 3.97
C ARG A 91 -11.60 -0.08 2.78
N PHE A 92 -12.24 0.97 2.35
CA PHE A 92 -11.65 1.85 1.35
C PHE A 92 -10.49 2.65 1.94
N ASP A 93 -9.30 2.50 1.32
CA ASP A 93 -8.15 3.34 1.63
C ASP A 93 -8.25 4.64 0.84
N ASP A 94 -8.95 5.60 1.44
CA ASP A 94 -9.23 6.92 0.89
C ASP A 94 -8.35 8.00 1.53
N THR A 95 -7.03 7.78 1.56
CA THR A 95 -6.04 8.69 2.12
C THR A 95 -5.48 9.70 1.11
N ASN A 96 -5.81 9.57 -0.17
CA ASN A 96 -5.24 10.39 -1.26
C ASN A 96 -6.30 11.01 -2.17
N PRO A 97 -6.87 12.17 -1.80
CA PRO A 97 -7.98 12.79 -2.54
C PRO A 97 -7.67 13.08 -4.01
N ALA A 98 -6.39 13.27 -4.38
CA ALA A 98 -5.99 13.55 -5.76
C ALA A 98 -6.27 12.41 -6.75
N LYS A 99 -6.54 11.19 -6.28
CA LYS A 99 -6.74 10.01 -7.13
C LYS A 99 -8.10 9.34 -6.96
N GLU A 100 -8.77 9.60 -5.86
CA GLU A 100 -9.95 8.88 -5.40
C GLU A 100 -11.23 9.53 -5.88
N LYS A 101 -12.19 8.71 -6.30
CA LYS A 101 -13.49 9.16 -6.81
C LYS A 101 -14.60 8.23 -6.35
N GLN A 102 -15.81 8.78 -6.12
CA GLN A 102 -16.99 8.02 -5.75
C GLN A 102 -17.34 6.94 -6.80
N ASP A 103 -17.21 7.24 -8.08
CA ASP A 103 -17.48 6.27 -9.16
C ASP A 103 -16.60 5.02 -9.04
N PHE A 104 -15.36 5.15 -8.53
CA PHE A 104 -14.51 4.00 -8.29
C PHE A 104 -14.94 3.19 -7.08
N VAL A 105 -15.46 3.83 -6.04
CA VAL A 105 -16.07 3.13 -4.89
C VAL A 105 -17.20 2.25 -5.37
N ASP A 106 -18.14 2.81 -6.16
CA ASP A 106 -19.32 2.10 -6.66
C ASP A 106 -18.92 0.91 -7.57
N ASN A 107 -17.92 1.10 -8.43
CA ASN A 107 -17.41 0.03 -9.27
C ASN A 107 -16.70 -1.07 -8.47
N ILE A 108 -15.93 -0.72 -7.44
CA ILE A 108 -15.29 -1.70 -6.55
C ILE A 108 -16.34 -2.51 -5.78
N LEU A 109 -17.39 -1.88 -5.29
CA LEU A 109 -18.52 -2.58 -4.63
C LEU A 109 -19.19 -3.56 -5.59
N LYS A 110 -19.42 -3.17 -6.85
CA LYS A 110 -19.94 -4.05 -7.89
C LYS A 110 -18.99 -5.22 -8.18
N ASP A 111 -17.69 -4.97 -8.23
CA ASP A 111 -16.68 -6.03 -8.41
C ASP A 111 -16.66 -6.99 -7.23
N CYS A 112 -16.77 -6.50 -5.99
CA CYS A 112 -16.87 -7.33 -4.79
C CYS A 112 -18.12 -8.22 -4.82
N ALA A 113 -19.28 -7.68 -5.21
CA ALA A 113 -20.51 -8.45 -5.38
C ALA A 113 -20.36 -9.53 -6.49
N THR A 114 -19.73 -9.17 -7.62
CA THR A 114 -19.43 -10.11 -8.71
C THR A 114 -18.52 -11.26 -8.26
N LEU A 115 -17.52 -10.97 -7.41
CA LEU A 115 -16.62 -11.98 -6.83
C LEU A 115 -17.30 -12.81 -5.73
N GLY A 116 -18.51 -12.45 -5.32
CA GLY A 116 -19.23 -13.12 -4.22
C GLY A 116 -18.56 -12.91 -2.87
N LEU A 117 -18.04 -11.72 -2.62
CA LEU A 117 -17.46 -11.34 -1.33
C LEU A 117 -18.58 -10.89 -0.40
N ASP A 118 -18.90 -11.69 0.59
CA ASP A 118 -19.74 -11.32 1.72
C ASP A 118 -18.87 -10.73 2.82
N TYR A 119 -18.75 -9.42 2.86
CA TYR A 119 -18.02 -8.71 3.92
C TYR A 119 -18.98 -8.33 5.06
N ASP A 120 -18.46 -8.37 6.29
CA ASP A 120 -19.25 -8.11 7.49
C ASP A 120 -19.36 -6.61 7.82
N LYS A 121 -18.34 -5.83 7.40
CA LYS A 121 -18.28 -4.39 7.63
C LYS A 121 -17.75 -3.67 6.40
N LEU A 122 -18.32 -2.49 6.13
CA LEU A 122 -17.83 -1.53 5.16
C LEU A 122 -17.38 -0.27 5.91
N THR A 123 -16.08 0.07 5.75
CA THR A 123 -15.48 1.22 6.43
C THR A 123 -14.61 2.02 5.45
N TYR A 124 -14.19 3.19 5.89
CA TYR A 124 -13.29 4.07 5.15
C TYR A 124 -12.17 4.54 6.07
N THR A 125 -10.96 4.67 5.55
CA THR A 125 -9.85 5.23 6.34
C THR A 125 -10.15 6.66 6.78
N SER A 126 -10.90 7.42 5.96
CA SER A 126 -11.34 8.78 6.28
C SER A 126 -12.29 8.87 7.49
N ASP A 127 -12.97 7.79 7.88
CA ASP A 127 -13.78 7.76 9.12
C ASP A 127 -12.91 7.98 10.36
N SER A 128 -11.62 7.62 10.28
CA SER A 128 -10.64 7.74 11.36
C SER A 128 -9.78 9.00 11.28
N PHE A 129 -9.95 9.88 10.30
CA PHE A 129 -9.12 11.08 10.16
C PHE A 129 -9.06 11.95 11.42
N PRO A 130 -10.17 12.21 12.15
CA PRO A 130 -10.10 12.97 13.40
C PRO A 130 -9.17 12.34 14.43
N GLN A 131 -9.23 11.01 14.57
CA GLN A 131 -8.40 10.26 15.50
C GLN A 131 -6.93 10.22 15.07
N ILE A 132 -6.68 10.05 13.77
CA ILE A 132 -5.33 10.05 13.19
C ILE A 132 -4.67 11.43 13.33
N LEU A 133 -5.40 12.52 13.12
CA LEU A 133 -4.87 13.89 13.31
C LEU A 133 -4.59 14.17 14.79
N LYS A 134 -5.48 13.77 15.70
CA LYS A 134 -5.24 13.87 17.14
C LYS A 134 -4.01 13.05 17.58
N LEU A 135 -3.83 11.87 17.02
CA LEU A 135 -2.63 11.06 17.22
C LEU A 135 -1.39 11.80 16.72
N GLY A 136 -1.47 12.43 15.54
CA GLY A 136 -0.42 13.29 14.99
C GLY A 136 -0.03 14.41 15.96
N ASP A 137 -1.01 15.13 16.53
CA ASP A 137 -0.79 16.17 17.54
C ASP A 137 -0.04 15.60 18.76
N THR A 138 -0.44 14.43 19.24
CA THR A 138 0.19 13.78 20.40
C THR A 138 1.63 13.37 20.10
N MET A 139 1.85 12.66 19.01
CA MET A 139 3.17 12.19 18.61
C MET A 139 4.14 13.34 18.27
N MET A 140 3.62 14.47 17.78
CA MET A 140 4.41 15.69 17.55
C MET A 140 4.89 16.29 18.87
N LYS A 141 4.00 16.41 19.88
CA LYS A 141 4.34 16.86 21.24
C LYS A 141 5.34 15.95 21.94
N GLU A 142 5.28 14.65 21.66
CA GLU A 142 6.22 13.65 22.18
C GLU A 142 7.58 13.67 21.45
N GLY A 143 7.74 14.51 20.41
CA GLY A 143 8.96 14.59 19.62
C GLY A 143 9.22 13.35 18.73
N LYS A 144 8.23 12.47 18.54
CA LYS A 144 8.30 11.31 17.64
C LYS A 144 8.15 11.69 16.17
N LEU A 145 7.49 12.79 15.88
CA LEU A 145 7.30 13.35 14.55
C LEU A 145 8.06 14.68 14.41
N TYR A 146 8.35 15.04 13.18
CA TYR A 146 8.86 16.37 12.84
C TYR A 146 8.30 16.84 11.51
N VAL A 147 8.19 18.14 11.32
CA VAL A 147 7.78 18.74 10.07
C VAL A 147 9.04 19.01 9.24
N ASP A 148 9.03 18.50 8.02
CA ASP A 148 10.15 18.64 7.08
C ASP A 148 9.76 19.58 5.95
N THR A 149 10.55 20.64 5.79
CA THR A 149 10.41 21.65 4.73
C THR A 149 11.38 21.41 3.58
N THR A 150 12.14 20.31 3.63
CA THR A 150 13.13 19.98 2.61
C THR A 150 12.43 19.69 1.27
N PRO A 151 12.87 20.31 0.16
CA PRO A 151 12.34 20.01 -1.16
C PRO A 151 12.42 18.51 -1.50
N VAL A 152 11.39 18.00 -2.22
CA VAL A 152 11.19 16.55 -2.46
C VAL A 152 12.42 15.87 -3.05
N ASP A 153 13.10 16.48 -4.01
CA ASP A 153 14.28 15.86 -4.65
C ASP A 153 15.47 15.78 -3.70
N LYS A 154 15.71 16.83 -2.91
CA LYS A 154 16.74 16.83 -1.86
C LYS A 154 16.41 15.79 -0.78
N MET A 155 15.17 15.70 -0.34
CA MET A 155 14.74 14.66 0.62
C MET A 155 14.98 13.25 0.09
N ARG A 156 14.74 13.01 -1.20
CA ARG A 156 15.04 11.70 -1.84
C ARG A 156 16.53 11.42 -1.81
N GLU A 157 17.38 12.40 -2.14
CA GLU A 157 18.82 12.29 -2.10
C GLU A 157 19.32 12.01 -0.67
N GLU A 158 18.88 12.77 0.32
CA GLU A 158 19.19 12.57 1.74
C GLU A 158 18.81 11.17 2.21
N ARG A 159 17.60 10.70 1.85
CA ARG A 159 17.18 9.33 2.18
C ARG A 159 18.02 8.26 1.48
N MET A 160 18.50 8.51 0.26
CA MET A 160 19.39 7.58 -0.45
C MET A 160 20.79 7.55 0.16
N SER A 161 21.33 8.71 0.50
CA SER A 161 22.66 8.88 1.10
C SER A 161 22.71 8.62 2.62
N LYS A 162 21.53 8.30 3.24
CA LYS A 162 21.39 8.11 4.69
C LYS A 162 21.74 9.38 5.50
N THR A 163 21.54 10.55 4.92
CA THR A 163 21.77 11.84 5.56
C THR A 163 20.51 12.29 6.29
N GLU A 164 20.65 12.77 7.51
CA GLU A 164 19.53 13.33 8.27
C GLU A 164 19.12 14.69 7.71
N SER A 165 17.81 14.93 7.64
CA SER A 165 17.29 16.28 7.34
C SER A 165 17.65 17.26 8.46
N ALA A 166 17.98 18.50 8.10
CA ALA A 166 18.21 19.56 9.06
C ALA A 166 16.97 19.83 9.95
N CYS A 167 15.77 19.51 9.44
CA CYS A 167 14.52 19.65 10.18
C CYS A 167 14.32 18.60 11.29
N ARG A 168 15.10 17.52 11.28
CA ARG A 168 14.94 16.40 12.23
C ARG A 168 15.20 16.79 13.68
N THR A 169 16.01 17.80 13.91
CA THR A 169 16.42 18.30 15.23
C THR A 169 15.66 19.55 15.69
N GLN A 170 14.66 20.00 14.92
CA GLN A 170 13.81 21.15 15.30
C GLN A 170 13.13 20.92 16.65
N SER A 171 12.89 22.00 17.39
CA SER A 171 12.16 21.97 18.65
C SER A 171 10.71 21.51 18.46
N VAL A 172 10.09 21.04 19.55
CA VAL A 172 8.67 20.65 19.52
C VAL A 172 7.79 21.86 19.17
N GLU A 173 8.14 23.04 19.68
CA GLU A 173 7.40 24.28 19.46
C GLU A 173 7.42 24.70 17.97
N GLU A 174 8.56 24.63 17.32
CA GLU A 174 8.71 24.89 15.89
C GLU A 174 7.91 23.89 15.06
N ASN A 175 8.02 22.61 15.38
CA ASN A 175 7.26 21.56 14.72
C ASN A 175 5.75 21.76 14.88
N MET A 176 5.27 22.08 16.08
CA MET A 176 3.85 22.35 16.33
C MET A 176 3.36 23.58 15.56
N LYS A 177 4.16 24.64 15.46
CA LYS A 177 3.82 25.83 14.67
C LYS A 177 3.64 25.49 13.19
N LEU A 178 4.59 24.76 12.59
CA LEU A 178 4.52 24.35 11.20
C LEU A 178 3.37 23.35 10.96
N TRP A 179 3.12 22.46 11.92
CA TRP A 179 2.00 21.52 11.88
C TRP A 179 0.63 22.24 11.84
N GLU A 180 0.46 23.31 12.62
CA GLU A 180 -0.74 24.14 12.56
C GLU A 180 -0.88 24.84 11.19
N GLU A 181 0.22 25.32 10.60
CA GLU A 181 0.21 25.89 9.25
C GLU A 181 -0.19 24.83 8.19
N MET A 182 0.29 23.61 8.32
CA MET A 182 -0.15 22.50 7.46
C MET A 182 -1.67 22.25 7.59
N LYS A 183 -2.20 22.17 8.82
CA LYS A 183 -3.64 21.96 9.07
C LYS A 183 -4.52 23.08 8.51
N LYS A 184 -4.02 24.32 8.47
CA LYS A 184 -4.69 25.46 7.83
C LYS A 184 -4.61 25.40 6.30
N GLY A 185 -3.64 24.67 5.73
CA GLY A 185 -3.34 24.70 4.31
C GLY A 185 -2.74 26.03 3.85
N SER A 186 -1.96 26.70 4.71
CA SER A 186 -1.27 27.94 4.35
C SER A 186 -0.19 27.70 3.30
N ALA A 187 0.28 28.79 2.66
CA ALA A 187 1.36 28.70 1.65
C ALA A 187 2.62 28.01 2.20
N VAL A 188 2.96 28.25 3.47
CA VAL A 188 4.07 27.55 4.13
C VAL A 188 3.73 26.09 4.40
N GLY A 189 2.53 25.81 4.89
CA GLY A 189 2.10 24.46 5.24
C GLY A 189 2.03 23.50 4.05
N VAL A 190 1.68 24.00 2.87
CA VAL A 190 1.57 23.18 1.65
C VAL A 190 2.92 22.64 1.19
N GLU A 191 4.01 23.39 1.42
CA GLU A 191 5.37 22.97 1.07
C GLU A 191 5.96 21.96 2.08
N CYS A 192 5.27 21.70 3.18
CA CYS A 192 5.73 20.84 4.25
C CYS A 192 5.19 19.40 4.14
N CYS A 193 5.92 18.47 4.74
CA CYS A 193 5.40 17.14 5.10
C CYS A 193 5.77 16.79 6.53
N VAL A 194 5.06 15.84 7.14
CA VAL A 194 5.43 15.29 8.45
C VAL A 194 6.12 13.96 8.26
N ARG A 195 7.24 13.77 8.98
CA ARG A 195 8.00 12.51 8.98
C ARG A 195 8.08 11.94 10.40
N ILE A 196 8.09 10.63 10.51
CA ILE A 196 8.34 9.94 11.79
C ILE A 196 9.83 9.67 11.97
N LYS A 197 10.35 9.95 13.17
CA LYS A 197 11.75 9.68 13.53
C LYS A 197 11.93 8.19 13.78
N ILE A 198 12.59 7.50 12.86
CA ILE A 198 12.93 6.09 13.00
C ILE A 198 14.47 5.95 13.01
N ASN A 199 15.07 5.73 11.84
CA ASN A 199 16.51 5.53 11.72
C ASN A 199 16.99 5.85 10.30
N MET A 200 17.61 6.99 10.11
CA MET A 200 18.15 7.41 8.82
C MET A 200 19.35 6.56 8.35
N GLN A 201 20.02 5.83 9.27
CA GLN A 201 21.16 4.96 8.95
C GLN A 201 20.73 3.55 8.54
N SER A 202 19.44 3.19 8.63
CA SER A 202 18.96 1.86 8.28
C SER A 202 19.28 1.47 6.83
N ASP A 203 19.66 0.22 6.60
CA ASP A 203 19.79 -0.35 5.26
C ASP A 203 18.43 -0.49 4.56
N ASN A 204 17.37 -0.73 5.34
CA ASN A 204 16.00 -0.72 4.87
C ASN A 204 15.54 0.73 4.62
N GLY A 205 15.39 1.11 3.34
CA GLY A 205 14.96 2.45 2.96
C GLY A 205 13.57 2.84 3.49
N CYS A 206 12.72 1.86 3.83
CA CYS A 206 11.40 2.13 4.42
C CYS A 206 11.49 2.65 5.86
N MET A 207 12.61 2.36 6.56
CA MET A 207 12.88 2.82 7.93
C MET A 207 13.53 4.20 8.02
N ARG A 208 13.91 4.81 6.86
CA ARG A 208 14.59 6.11 6.85
C ARG A 208 13.59 7.25 6.93
N ASP A 209 13.07 7.47 8.11
CA ASP A 209 12.13 8.54 8.47
C ASP A 209 11.04 8.75 7.37
N PRO A 210 10.10 7.81 7.24
CA PRO A 210 9.06 7.89 6.21
C PRO A 210 8.08 9.04 6.46
N VAL A 211 7.47 9.54 5.37
CA VAL A 211 6.44 10.58 5.43
C VAL A 211 5.15 10.00 6.01
N CYS A 212 4.60 10.69 7.02
CA CYS A 212 3.36 10.33 7.70
C CYS A 212 2.16 11.16 7.24
N PHE A 213 2.36 12.48 7.02
CA PHE A 213 1.32 13.39 6.58
C PHE A 213 1.84 14.31 5.47
N ARG A 214 0.91 14.72 4.62
CA ARG A 214 1.14 15.70 3.54
C ARG A 214 -0.08 16.60 3.38
N CYS A 215 0.12 17.80 2.83
CA CYS A 215 -0.98 18.69 2.46
C CYS A 215 -1.52 18.34 1.07
N ASN A 216 -2.83 18.50 0.92
CA ASN A 216 -3.50 18.61 -0.37
C ASN A 216 -4.64 19.62 -0.23
N ILE A 217 -4.54 20.72 -0.96
CA ILE A 217 -5.53 21.80 -0.99
C ILE A 217 -6.20 21.96 -2.35
N GLU A 218 -5.68 21.24 -3.36
CA GLU A 218 -6.12 21.39 -4.75
C GLU A 218 -7.36 20.55 -5.07
N THR A 219 -7.46 19.37 -4.45
CA THR A 219 -8.53 18.42 -4.74
C THR A 219 -9.34 18.13 -3.49
N PRO A 220 -10.65 18.46 -3.48
CA PRO A 220 -11.55 18.07 -2.41
C PRO A 220 -11.61 16.55 -2.24
N HIS A 221 -11.63 16.09 -1.02
CA HIS A 221 -11.79 14.66 -0.73
C HIS A 221 -13.21 14.20 -1.06
N HIS A 222 -13.38 13.06 -1.73
CA HIS A 222 -14.67 12.59 -2.26
C HIS A 222 -15.77 12.40 -1.19
N ARG A 223 -15.42 12.18 0.08
CA ARG A 223 -16.36 12.05 1.19
C ARG A 223 -16.39 13.24 2.15
N THR A 224 -15.23 13.81 2.45
CA THR A 224 -15.10 14.87 3.46
C THR A 224 -14.98 16.27 2.86
N GLY A 225 -14.93 16.38 1.54
CA GLY A 225 -14.78 17.66 0.84
C GLY A 225 -13.53 18.39 1.26
N ASP A 226 -13.70 19.68 1.59
CA ASP A 226 -12.62 20.58 1.99
C ASP A 226 -12.33 20.63 3.49
N LYS A 227 -12.92 19.71 4.27
CA LYS A 227 -12.81 19.69 5.72
C LYS A 227 -11.36 19.55 6.20
N TYR A 228 -10.55 18.77 5.50
CA TYR A 228 -9.15 18.54 5.83
C TYR A 228 -8.24 19.09 4.75
N LYS A 229 -7.10 19.62 5.16
CA LYS A 229 -6.02 20.07 4.28
C LYS A 229 -4.78 19.20 4.42
N VAL A 230 -4.70 18.42 5.50
CA VAL A 230 -3.65 17.45 5.80
C VAL A 230 -4.22 16.06 5.78
N TYR A 231 -3.53 15.17 5.09
CA TYR A 231 -3.92 13.77 4.91
C TYR A 231 -2.80 12.84 5.35
N PRO A 232 -3.11 11.75 6.06
CA PRO A 232 -2.11 10.74 6.40
C PRO A 232 -1.68 9.97 5.16
N THR A 233 -0.48 9.44 5.17
CA THR A 233 -0.08 8.44 4.18
C THR A 233 -0.64 7.07 4.56
N TYR A 234 -0.79 6.18 3.58
CA TYR A 234 -1.20 4.80 3.81
C TYR A 234 -0.34 4.11 4.89
N ASP A 235 0.99 4.25 4.79
CA ASP A 235 1.91 3.59 5.72
C ASP A 235 1.77 4.07 7.17
N PHE A 236 1.22 5.26 7.41
CA PHE A 236 0.95 5.78 8.75
C PHE A 236 -0.47 5.45 9.24
N ALA A 237 -1.47 5.55 8.35
CA ALA A 237 -2.87 5.32 8.70
C ALA A 237 -3.19 3.83 8.87
N CYS A 238 -2.69 2.97 7.98
CA CYS A 238 -3.06 1.56 7.94
C CYS A 238 -2.77 0.80 9.25
N PRO A 239 -1.58 0.91 9.89
CA PRO A 239 -1.32 0.26 11.18
C PRO A 239 -2.28 0.70 12.28
N PHE A 240 -2.62 1.99 12.32
CA PHE A 240 -3.56 2.55 13.29
C PHE A 240 -4.98 2.03 13.07
N VAL A 241 -5.48 2.12 11.84
CA VAL A 241 -6.85 1.72 11.52
C VAL A 241 -7.02 0.21 11.64
N ASP A 242 -6.03 -0.59 11.23
CA ASP A 242 -6.05 -2.04 11.45
C ASP A 242 -6.21 -2.37 12.94
N ALA A 243 -5.51 -1.65 13.81
CA ALA A 243 -5.59 -1.89 15.25
C ALA A 243 -6.97 -1.51 15.84
N ILE A 244 -7.50 -0.32 15.53
CA ILE A 244 -8.77 0.17 16.11
C ILE A 244 -10.00 -0.55 15.57
N GLU A 245 -9.96 -1.05 14.33
CA GLU A 245 -11.05 -1.83 13.73
C GLU A 245 -11.05 -3.30 14.18
N GLY A 246 -10.04 -3.73 14.92
CA GLY A 246 -9.95 -5.10 15.42
C GLY A 246 -9.35 -6.10 14.42
N VAL A 247 -8.68 -5.65 13.37
CA VAL A 247 -7.98 -6.54 12.42
C VAL A 247 -6.92 -7.33 13.17
N THR A 248 -6.98 -8.65 13.09
CA THR A 248 -6.02 -9.55 13.74
C THR A 248 -4.91 -9.98 12.77
N HIS A 249 -5.27 -10.14 11.50
CA HIS A 249 -4.35 -10.60 10.46
C HIS A 249 -4.43 -9.68 9.25
N ALA A 250 -3.33 -9.01 8.96
CA ALA A 250 -3.18 -8.13 7.80
C ALA A 250 -2.45 -8.87 6.67
N LEU A 251 -3.22 -9.33 5.68
CA LEU A 251 -2.68 -10.01 4.52
C LEU A 251 -2.12 -8.98 3.54
N ARG A 252 -0.89 -9.16 3.10
CA ARG A 252 -0.16 -8.23 2.21
C ARG A 252 0.55 -8.98 1.10
N THR A 253 0.79 -8.32 -0.02
CA THR A 253 1.64 -8.91 -1.06
C THR A 253 3.11 -8.87 -0.62
N SER A 254 3.89 -9.86 -1.04
CA SER A 254 5.33 -9.96 -0.76
C SER A 254 6.16 -8.74 -1.22
N GLU A 255 5.59 -7.86 -2.06
CA GLU A 255 6.18 -6.56 -2.40
C GLU A 255 6.25 -5.59 -1.21
N TYR A 256 5.45 -5.83 -0.18
CA TYR A 256 5.45 -5.06 1.07
C TYR A 256 6.38 -5.63 2.14
N LYS A 257 7.17 -6.68 1.84
CA LYS A 257 8.06 -7.33 2.81
C LYS A 257 9.03 -6.34 3.47
N ASP A 258 9.62 -5.45 2.68
CA ASP A 258 10.53 -4.42 3.19
C ASP A 258 9.84 -3.40 4.11
N ARG A 259 8.49 -3.31 4.07
CA ARG A 259 7.68 -2.42 4.90
C ARG A 259 7.11 -3.08 6.16
N GLU A 260 7.38 -4.34 6.38
CA GLU A 260 6.90 -5.07 7.56
C GLU A 260 7.45 -4.45 8.86
N GLU A 261 8.76 -4.24 8.89
CA GLU A 261 9.46 -3.57 9.99
C GLU A 261 8.93 -2.15 10.23
N GLN A 262 8.68 -1.39 9.15
CA GLN A 262 8.07 -0.06 9.21
C GLN A 262 6.66 -0.09 9.81
N TYR A 263 5.83 -1.02 9.38
CA TYR A 263 4.46 -1.19 9.85
C TYR A 263 4.44 -1.46 11.37
N GLN A 264 5.24 -2.43 11.82
CA GLN A 264 5.34 -2.79 13.24
C GLN A 264 5.90 -1.64 14.08
N PHE A 265 6.94 -0.95 13.58
CA PHE A 265 7.50 0.21 14.26
C PHE A 265 6.46 1.33 14.44
N ILE A 266 5.76 1.68 13.37
CA ILE A 266 4.74 2.74 13.40
C ILE A 266 3.62 2.36 14.36
N GLN A 267 3.11 1.13 14.29
CA GLN A 267 2.06 0.63 15.17
C GLN A 267 2.44 0.73 16.66
N LYS A 268 3.66 0.32 16.99
CA LYS A 268 4.21 0.45 18.35
C LYS A 268 4.38 1.92 18.75
N ALA A 269 4.91 2.77 17.87
CA ALA A 269 5.10 4.19 18.14
C ALA A 269 3.77 4.92 18.39
N GLN A 270 2.69 4.45 17.74
CA GLN A 270 1.32 4.91 17.91
C GLN A 270 0.63 4.37 19.17
N GLY A 271 1.30 3.49 19.95
CA GLY A 271 0.72 2.86 21.14
C GLY A 271 -0.40 1.86 20.82
N GLN A 272 -0.40 1.28 19.64
CA GLN A 272 -1.43 0.35 19.20
C GLN A 272 -1.05 -1.11 19.48
N ARG A 273 -2.07 -1.98 19.57
CA ARG A 273 -1.86 -3.45 19.66
C ARG A 273 -1.22 -3.96 18.37
N GLU A 274 -0.47 -5.03 18.48
CA GLU A 274 0.14 -5.70 17.34
C GLU A 274 -0.91 -6.41 16.46
N VAL A 275 -0.66 -6.40 15.16
CA VAL A 275 -1.43 -7.11 14.13
C VAL A 275 -0.50 -8.10 13.45
N ASN A 276 -0.92 -9.36 13.31
CA ASN A 276 -0.16 -10.37 12.59
C ASN A 276 -0.10 -10.03 11.10
N LEU A 277 1.10 -9.97 10.54
CA LEU A 277 1.31 -9.77 9.11
C LEU A 277 1.47 -11.13 8.42
N TRP A 278 0.82 -11.31 7.29
CA TRP A 278 0.94 -12.49 6.47
C TRP A 278 1.14 -12.11 5.00
N ASP A 279 2.18 -12.67 4.38
CA ASP A 279 2.57 -12.33 3.01
C ASP A 279 2.11 -13.39 2.01
N TYR A 280 1.61 -12.93 0.86
CA TYR A 280 1.30 -13.78 -0.28
C TYR A 280 1.96 -13.26 -1.56
N SER A 281 2.21 -14.16 -2.50
CA SER A 281 2.85 -13.81 -3.77
C SER A 281 1.93 -12.98 -4.65
N ARG A 282 2.48 -11.95 -5.31
CA ARG A 282 1.79 -11.21 -6.35
C ARG A 282 1.42 -12.13 -7.52
N MET A 283 0.22 -11.93 -8.05
CA MET A 283 -0.19 -12.55 -9.31
C MET A 283 0.35 -11.74 -10.49
N ASN A 284 1.03 -12.42 -11.40
CA ASN A 284 1.49 -11.84 -12.66
C ASN A 284 1.13 -12.77 -13.81
N PHE A 285 0.71 -12.18 -14.92
CA PHE A 285 0.47 -12.89 -16.17
C PHE A 285 1.50 -12.44 -17.21
N THR A 286 1.94 -13.37 -18.06
CA THR A 286 2.78 -13.04 -19.22
C THR A 286 1.97 -12.18 -20.19
N TYR A 287 2.64 -11.24 -20.85
CA TYR A 287 2.04 -10.34 -21.84
C TYR A 287 0.85 -9.50 -21.33
N THR A 288 0.72 -9.33 -20.00
CA THR A 288 -0.38 -8.60 -19.38
C THR A 288 0.15 -7.47 -18.51
N THR A 289 -0.47 -6.29 -18.61
CA THR A 289 -0.19 -5.19 -17.70
C THR A 289 -1.28 -5.03 -16.65
N LEU A 290 -0.89 -5.01 -15.37
CA LEU A 290 -1.77 -4.72 -14.22
C LEU A 290 -1.60 -3.26 -13.73
N SER A 291 -0.81 -2.44 -14.42
CA SER A 291 -0.57 -1.06 -14.04
C SER A 291 -1.78 -0.19 -14.34
N LYS A 292 -2.48 0.30 -13.31
CA LYS A 292 -3.61 1.24 -13.45
C LYS A 292 -3.28 2.42 -14.36
N ARG A 293 -2.09 3.04 -14.20
CA ARG A 293 -1.65 4.16 -15.04
C ARG A 293 -1.55 3.79 -16.53
N LYS A 294 -1.08 2.58 -16.85
CA LYS A 294 -0.98 2.13 -18.23
C LYS A 294 -2.36 1.80 -18.79
N LEU A 295 -3.24 1.17 -18.01
CA LEU A 295 -4.61 0.88 -18.42
C LEU A 295 -5.39 2.17 -18.66
N GLN A 296 -5.26 3.17 -17.78
CA GLN A 296 -5.86 4.50 -17.98
C GLN A 296 -5.37 5.15 -19.28
N TRP A 297 -4.08 5.05 -19.58
CA TRP A 297 -3.53 5.58 -20.82
C TRP A 297 -4.21 5.00 -22.07
N PHE A 298 -4.52 3.69 -22.07
CA PHE A 298 -5.25 3.06 -23.19
C PHE A 298 -6.68 3.61 -23.34
N VAL A 299 -7.35 3.90 -22.23
CA VAL A 299 -8.69 4.50 -22.24
C VAL A 299 -8.62 5.95 -22.73
N ASP A 300 -7.73 6.74 -22.19
CA ASP A 300 -7.56 8.17 -22.53
C ASP A 300 -7.21 8.37 -24.00
N ASN A 301 -6.40 7.46 -24.58
CA ASN A 301 -6.03 7.49 -26.00
C ASN A 301 -7.00 6.70 -26.90
N LYS A 302 -8.17 6.29 -26.38
CA LYS A 302 -9.24 5.60 -27.16
C LYS A 302 -8.80 4.26 -27.79
N HIS A 303 -7.77 3.63 -27.24
CA HIS A 303 -7.38 2.27 -27.62
C HIS A 303 -8.25 1.19 -26.96
N ALA A 304 -8.94 1.52 -25.89
CA ALA A 304 -9.98 0.75 -25.23
C ALA A 304 -11.19 1.65 -24.97
N ALA A 305 -12.39 1.08 -24.99
CA ALA A 305 -13.61 1.83 -24.77
C ALA A 305 -13.68 2.41 -23.35
N ASP A 306 -13.40 1.57 -22.37
CA ASP A 306 -13.39 1.91 -20.94
C ASP A 306 -12.66 0.82 -20.13
N TRP A 307 -12.73 0.90 -18.81
CA TRP A 307 -12.11 -0.06 -17.90
C TRP A 307 -12.75 -1.46 -17.93
N THR A 308 -13.91 -1.62 -18.55
CA THR A 308 -14.61 -2.90 -18.72
C THR A 308 -14.26 -3.62 -20.01
N ASP A 309 -13.33 -3.07 -20.81
CA ASP A 309 -12.89 -3.66 -22.07
C ASP A 309 -12.41 -5.11 -21.82
N PRO A 310 -12.90 -6.10 -22.58
CA PRO A 310 -12.55 -7.51 -22.38
C PRO A 310 -11.08 -7.84 -22.61
N ARG A 311 -10.29 -6.91 -23.16
CA ARG A 311 -8.83 -7.03 -23.26
C ARG A 311 -8.11 -6.65 -21.98
N PHE A 312 -8.80 -5.99 -21.04
CA PHE A 312 -8.22 -5.59 -19.76
C PHE A 312 -8.32 -6.70 -18.72
N PRO A 313 -7.31 -6.84 -17.85
CA PRO A 313 -7.31 -7.81 -16.76
C PRO A 313 -8.08 -7.31 -15.53
N THR A 314 -9.08 -6.44 -15.71
CA THR A 314 -10.01 -6.02 -14.66
C THR A 314 -11.03 -7.12 -14.39
N VAL A 315 -11.63 -7.14 -13.21
CA VAL A 315 -12.68 -8.11 -12.87
C VAL A 315 -13.81 -8.05 -13.91
N GLN A 316 -14.28 -6.85 -14.25
CA GLN A 316 -15.33 -6.67 -15.25
C GLN A 316 -14.87 -7.06 -16.65
N GLY A 317 -13.62 -6.75 -17.02
CA GLY A 317 -13.06 -7.11 -18.33
C GLY A 317 -12.97 -8.61 -18.54
N VAL A 318 -12.49 -9.37 -17.55
CA VAL A 318 -12.37 -10.84 -17.66
C VAL A 318 -13.74 -11.51 -17.66
N VAL A 319 -14.72 -11.01 -16.91
CA VAL A 319 -16.10 -11.50 -16.93
C VAL A 319 -16.75 -11.23 -18.30
N ARG A 320 -16.59 -10.04 -18.87
CA ARG A 320 -17.06 -9.73 -20.24
C ARG A 320 -16.39 -10.59 -21.31
N ARG A 321 -15.17 -11.01 -21.08
CA ARG A 321 -14.46 -11.96 -21.95
C ARG A 321 -15.00 -13.39 -21.86
N GLY A 322 -15.89 -13.69 -20.90
CA GLY A 322 -16.52 -15.00 -20.70
C GLY A 322 -15.91 -15.86 -19.60
N MET A 323 -14.99 -15.31 -18.79
CA MET A 323 -14.46 -16.03 -17.63
C MET A 323 -15.53 -16.13 -16.54
N ARG A 324 -15.77 -17.33 -16.05
CA ARG A 324 -16.63 -17.57 -14.88
C ARG A 324 -15.85 -17.27 -13.60
N ILE A 325 -16.52 -16.69 -12.63
CA ILE A 325 -15.89 -16.32 -11.34
C ILE A 325 -15.42 -17.57 -10.58
N GLU A 326 -16.13 -18.69 -10.69
CA GLU A 326 -15.73 -19.97 -10.11
C GLU A 326 -14.35 -20.41 -10.62
N ALA A 327 -14.10 -20.29 -11.92
CA ALA A 327 -12.80 -20.60 -12.51
C ALA A 327 -11.68 -19.66 -12.00
N LEU A 328 -12.01 -18.39 -11.74
CA LEU A 328 -11.06 -17.45 -11.13
C LEU A 328 -10.75 -17.80 -9.66
N LYS A 329 -11.73 -18.36 -8.94
CA LYS A 329 -11.55 -18.82 -7.56
C LYS A 329 -10.69 -20.08 -7.47
N GLU A 330 -10.83 -20.99 -8.44
CA GLU A 330 -10.04 -22.22 -8.51
C GLU A 330 -8.58 -21.98 -8.92
N PHE A 331 -8.33 -20.94 -9.76
CA PHE A 331 -6.99 -20.55 -10.22
C PHE A 331 -6.17 -19.91 -9.10
#